data_2e39316e1ae49d41f193fbbde50b3135
#
_entry.id   2e39316e1ae49d41f193fbbde50b3135
#
_cell.length_a   1.000
_cell.length_b   1.000
_cell.length_c   1.000
_cell.angle_alpha   90.00
_cell.angle_beta   90.00
_cell.angle_gamma   90.00
#
_symmetry.space_group_name_H-M   'P 1'
#
loop_
_entity.id
_entity.type
_entity.pdbx_description
1 polymer ?
#
loop_
_entity_poly.entity_id
_entity_poly.type
_entity_poly.pdbx_seq_one_letter_code
_entity_poly.pdbx_strand_id
1 'polypeptide(L)'
;MSITPSQIRAARALLGWSQKDLGSISDVSPISIANIELGGRAPKAQTLDKIIQAFDKAGLEFGEQDGVKRKGINARTLEGLDWFNQALEDAYQTLLDNPTAELLIDMADDRVSPPDIIGIYKKIRNAGIKMRQTIEEGNTYLLGATSEYRWVPKKFFRNWVMLVYADTVILCISEQNRALLIDRKSVV
;
A
#
# COMPACT_ATOMS: atom_id res chain seq x y z
N MET A 1 1.55 14.99 12.87
CA MET A 1 0.23 14.71 13.50
C MET A 1 0.48 14.41 14.96
N SER A 2 -0.32 14.94 15.89
CA SER A 2 -0.18 14.65 17.32
C SER A 2 -1.41 13.85 17.76
N ILE A 3 -1.20 12.77 18.48
CA ILE A 3 -2.28 11.96 19.06
C ILE A 3 -2.32 12.15 20.57
N THR A 4 -3.51 12.06 21.17
CA THR A 4 -3.71 12.26 22.60
C THR A 4 -3.53 10.97 23.41
N PRO A 5 -3.29 11.05 24.73
CA PRO A 5 -3.28 9.88 25.61
C PRO A 5 -4.58 9.06 25.54
N SER A 6 -5.72 9.73 25.35
CA SER A 6 -7.04 9.09 25.19
C SER A 6 -7.10 8.28 23.92
N GLN A 7 -6.60 8.82 22.81
CA GLN A 7 -6.53 8.12 21.52
C GLN A 7 -5.63 6.89 21.59
N ILE A 8 -4.50 6.94 22.30
CA ILE A 8 -3.61 5.78 22.45
C ILE A 8 -4.34 4.66 23.20
N ARG A 9 -5.01 4.96 24.31
CA ARG A 9 -5.80 3.96 25.06
C ARG A 9 -6.92 3.36 24.22
N ALA A 10 -7.67 4.21 23.51
CA ALA A 10 -8.76 3.79 22.63
C ALA A 10 -8.26 2.90 21.49
N ALA A 11 -7.15 3.25 20.85
CA ALA A 11 -6.53 2.48 19.78
C ALA A 11 -6.09 1.09 20.27
N ARG A 12 -5.45 1.01 21.43
CA ARG A 12 -5.09 -0.28 22.03
C ARG A 12 -6.33 -1.12 22.31
N ALA A 13 -7.36 -0.52 22.91
CA ALA A 13 -8.61 -1.21 23.20
C ALA A 13 -9.29 -1.79 21.94
N LEU A 14 -9.31 -1.02 20.84
CA LEU A 14 -9.86 -1.48 19.56
C LEU A 14 -9.09 -2.67 18.96
N LEU A 15 -7.79 -2.78 19.26
CA LEU A 15 -6.94 -3.87 18.79
C LEU A 15 -6.81 -5.02 19.79
N GLY A 16 -7.33 -4.87 21.01
CA GLY A 16 -7.13 -5.82 22.09
C GLY A 16 -5.68 -5.89 22.61
N TRP A 17 -4.89 -4.83 22.37
CA TRP A 17 -3.48 -4.79 22.77
C TRP A 17 -3.30 -4.34 24.22
N SER A 18 -2.42 -5.01 24.93
CA SER A 18 -1.86 -4.50 26.19
C SER A 18 -0.82 -3.41 25.95
N GLN A 19 -0.41 -2.68 26.98
CA GLN A 19 0.72 -1.75 26.90
C GLN A 19 2.03 -2.44 26.51
N LYS A 20 2.17 -3.72 26.90
CA LYS A 20 3.33 -4.56 26.55
C LYS A 20 3.32 -4.90 25.05
N ASP A 21 2.15 -5.22 24.47
CA ASP A 21 2.02 -5.51 23.04
C ASP A 21 2.35 -4.27 22.21
N LEU A 22 1.77 -3.11 22.56
CA LEU A 22 2.10 -1.85 21.90
C LEU A 22 3.60 -1.54 22.02
N GLY A 23 4.19 -1.79 23.20
CA GLY A 23 5.61 -1.60 23.43
C GLY A 23 6.48 -2.42 22.49
N SER A 24 6.16 -3.70 22.35
CA SER A 24 6.89 -4.63 21.48
C SER A 24 6.77 -4.24 19.99
N ILE A 25 5.58 -3.81 19.56
CA ILE A 25 5.30 -3.48 18.16
C ILE A 25 5.90 -2.11 17.78
N SER A 26 5.85 -1.13 18.70
CA SER A 26 6.33 0.24 18.46
C SER A 26 7.80 0.46 18.82
N ASP A 27 8.48 -0.55 19.39
CA ASP A 27 9.83 -0.39 19.96
C ASP A 27 9.90 0.77 20.98
N VAL A 28 8.89 0.84 21.86
CA VAL A 28 8.77 1.81 22.98
C VAL A 28 8.55 1.04 24.27
N SER A 29 9.27 1.41 25.36
CA SER A 29 9.12 0.67 26.62
C SER A 29 7.67 0.75 27.15
N PRO A 30 7.12 -0.35 27.71
CA PRO A 30 5.77 -0.35 28.28
C PRO A 30 5.59 0.70 29.39
N ILE A 31 6.64 0.98 30.13
CA ILE A 31 6.65 2.04 31.18
C ILE A 31 6.45 3.42 30.53
N SER A 32 7.11 3.68 29.39
CA SER A 32 6.92 4.94 28.66
C SER A 32 5.49 5.07 28.15
N ILE A 33 4.92 3.97 27.62
CA ILE A 33 3.54 3.96 27.13
C ILE A 33 2.58 4.25 28.30
N ALA A 34 2.76 3.59 29.45
CA ALA A 34 1.93 3.83 30.63
C ALA A 34 1.99 5.30 31.08
N ASN A 35 3.18 5.91 31.13
CA ASN A 35 3.35 7.31 31.51
C ASN A 35 2.68 8.27 30.49
N ILE A 36 2.76 7.97 29.19
CA ILE A 36 2.09 8.76 28.16
C ILE A 36 0.57 8.68 28.34
N GLU A 37 0.04 7.48 28.52
CA GLU A 37 -1.41 7.24 28.69
C GLU A 37 -1.99 7.87 29.96
N LEU A 38 -1.18 8.04 31.00
CA LEU A 38 -1.57 8.74 32.24
C LEU A 38 -1.52 10.27 32.10
N GLY A 39 -1.11 10.80 30.92
CA GLY A 39 -1.00 12.23 30.72
C GLY A 39 0.22 12.86 31.42
N GLY A 40 1.26 12.07 31.67
CA GLY A 40 2.51 12.54 32.24
C GLY A 40 3.30 13.47 31.29
N ARG A 41 4.63 13.46 31.41
CA ARG A 41 5.49 14.30 30.55
C ARG A 41 5.22 14.00 29.07
N ALA A 42 5.08 15.05 28.26
CA ALA A 42 4.92 14.91 26.81
C ALA A 42 6.03 14.05 26.20
N PRO A 43 5.69 13.04 25.39
CA PRO A 43 6.69 12.18 24.75
C PRO A 43 7.51 12.97 23.73
N LYS A 44 8.73 12.49 23.46
CA LYS A 44 9.52 13.00 22.33
C LYS A 44 8.77 12.71 21.02
N ALA A 45 8.89 13.59 20.02
CA ALA A 45 8.27 13.43 18.71
C ALA A 45 8.55 12.04 18.11
N GLN A 46 9.80 11.60 18.11
CA GLN A 46 10.20 10.27 17.64
C GLN A 46 9.47 9.11 18.33
N THR A 47 9.22 9.22 19.64
CA THR A 47 8.48 8.19 20.40
C THR A 47 7.02 8.16 19.95
N LEU A 48 6.43 9.33 19.75
CA LEU A 48 5.05 9.47 19.29
C LEU A 48 4.89 8.92 17.87
N ASP A 49 5.85 9.21 16.98
CA ASP A 49 5.86 8.72 15.60
C ASP A 49 5.91 7.19 15.56
N LYS A 50 6.73 6.55 16.40
CA LYS A 50 6.79 5.08 16.50
C LYS A 50 5.44 4.48 16.91
N ILE A 51 4.76 5.09 17.87
CA ILE A 51 3.43 4.66 18.34
C ILE A 51 2.40 4.83 17.23
N ILE A 52 2.39 5.99 16.55
CA ILE A 52 1.48 6.27 15.42
C ILE A 52 1.69 5.24 14.31
N GLN A 53 2.93 4.97 13.91
CA GLN A 53 3.24 3.98 12.89
C GLN A 53 2.80 2.57 13.27
N ALA A 54 2.91 2.18 14.54
CA ALA A 54 2.43 0.89 15.01
C ALA A 54 0.91 0.74 14.83
N PHE A 55 0.16 1.76 15.19
CA PHE A 55 -1.30 1.77 15.00
C PHE A 55 -1.71 1.87 13.54
N ASP A 56 -0.98 2.66 12.76
CA ASP A 56 -1.20 2.80 11.31
C ASP A 56 -1.04 1.46 10.59
N LYS A 57 0.05 0.74 10.88
CA LYS A 57 0.29 -0.63 10.36
C LYS A 57 -0.78 -1.64 10.82
N ALA A 58 -1.36 -1.42 11.99
CA ALA A 58 -2.47 -2.24 12.50
C ALA A 58 -3.84 -1.85 11.91
N GLY A 59 -3.87 -0.90 10.97
CA GLY A 59 -5.08 -0.49 10.27
C GLY A 59 -5.97 0.45 11.08
N LEU A 60 -5.40 1.27 11.96
CA LEU A 60 -6.12 2.35 12.64
C LEU A 60 -5.76 3.70 12.06
N GLU A 61 -6.72 4.62 12.11
CA GLU A 61 -6.52 6.03 11.82
C GLU A 61 -7.07 6.90 12.96
N PHE A 62 -6.45 8.06 13.13
CA PHE A 62 -6.79 9.03 14.16
C PHE A 62 -7.49 10.22 13.52
N GLY A 63 -8.69 10.50 13.98
CA GLY A 63 -9.49 11.66 13.58
C GLY A 63 -9.34 12.82 14.54
N GLU A 64 -10.05 13.90 14.26
CA GLU A 64 -10.22 15.04 15.16
C GLU A 64 -10.99 14.64 16.43
N GLN A 65 -10.91 15.46 17.48
CA GLN A 65 -11.69 15.31 18.72
C GLN A 65 -11.57 13.91 19.36
N ASP A 66 -10.34 13.42 19.52
CA ASP A 66 -10.05 12.10 20.11
C ASP A 66 -10.62 10.88 19.37
N GLY A 67 -11.08 11.05 18.12
CA GLY A 67 -11.57 9.96 17.30
C GLY A 67 -10.47 8.94 16.98
N VAL A 68 -10.80 7.66 17.10
CA VAL A 68 -10.01 6.53 16.63
C VAL A 68 -10.93 5.57 15.91
N LYS A 69 -10.61 5.19 14.69
CA LYS A 69 -11.39 4.22 13.92
C LYS A 69 -10.49 3.24 13.17
N ARG A 70 -11.04 2.12 12.76
CA ARG A 70 -10.37 1.22 11.81
C ARG A 70 -10.36 1.87 10.44
N LYS A 71 -9.23 1.78 9.74
CA LYS A 71 -9.16 2.17 8.32
C LYS A 71 -10.19 1.38 7.54
N GLY A 72 -11.03 2.08 6.81
CA GLY A 72 -11.99 1.45 5.91
C GLY A 72 -11.28 0.81 4.72
N ILE A 73 -11.97 -0.13 4.08
CA ILE A 73 -11.62 -0.54 2.72
C ILE A 73 -12.35 0.43 1.80
N ASN A 74 -11.59 1.17 1.00
CA ASN A 74 -12.14 2.01 -0.04
C ASN A 74 -12.12 1.24 -1.35
N ALA A 75 -13.21 1.30 -2.08
CA ALA A 75 -13.28 0.76 -3.42
C ALA A 75 -13.76 1.85 -4.36
N ARG A 76 -13.00 2.11 -5.41
CA ARG A 76 -13.36 3.06 -6.47
C ARG A 76 -13.08 2.47 -7.83
N THR A 77 -13.82 2.89 -8.83
CA THR A 77 -13.60 2.46 -10.21
C THR A 77 -12.68 3.46 -10.92
N LEU A 78 -11.67 2.96 -11.59
CA LEU A 78 -10.92 3.70 -12.60
C LEU A 78 -11.61 3.44 -13.94
N GLU A 79 -11.93 4.48 -14.70
CA GLU A 79 -12.69 4.39 -15.94
C GLU A 79 -11.99 5.12 -17.08
N GLY A 80 -12.32 4.72 -18.31
CA GLY A 80 -11.77 5.30 -19.53
C GLY A 80 -10.64 4.48 -20.15
N LEU A 81 -10.23 4.85 -21.34
CA LEU A 81 -9.16 4.18 -22.08
C LEU A 81 -7.79 4.28 -21.41
N ASP A 82 -7.63 5.26 -20.52
CA ASP A 82 -6.41 5.55 -19.78
C ASP A 82 -6.38 4.99 -18.35
N TRP A 83 -7.35 4.13 -17.99
CA TRP A 83 -7.45 3.58 -16.65
C TRP A 83 -6.15 2.92 -16.16
N PHE A 84 -5.40 2.29 -17.07
CA PHE A 84 -4.15 1.62 -16.72
C PHE A 84 -3.01 2.62 -16.47
N ASN A 85 -2.98 3.73 -17.21
CA ASN A 85 -2.09 4.86 -16.93
C ASN A 85 -2.37 5.44 -15.55
N GLN A 86 -3.65 5.67 -15.20
CA GLN A 86 -4.07 6.16 -13.90
C GLN A 86 -3.64 5.19 -12.79
N ALA A 87 -3.80 3.88 -13.00
CA ALA A 87 -3.39 2.85 -12.06
C ALA A 87 -1.88 2.83 -11.82
N LEU A 88 -1.08 2.91 -12.87
CA LEU A 88 0.38 2.92 -12.77
C LEU A 88 0.91 4.23 -12.16
N GLU A 89 0.27 5.36 -12.45
CA GLU A 89 0.64 6.63 -11.83
C GLU A 89 0.32 6.66 -10.33
N ASP A 90 -0.85 6.13 -9.90
CA ASP A 90 -1.19 5.97 -8.48
C ASP A 90 -0.18 5.05 -7.77
N ALA A 91 0.22 3.96 -8.41
CA ALA A 91 1.26 3.07 -7.90
C ALA A 91 2.61 3.78 -7.78
N TYR A 92 3.01 4.54 -8.80
CA TYR A 92 4.25 5.31 -8.79
C TYR A 92 4.30 6.29 -7.62
N GLN A 93 3.27 7.13 -7.48
CA GLN A 93 3.21 8.13 -6.40
C GLN A 93 3.21 7.47 -5.02
N THR A 94 2.42 6.40 -4.84
CA THR A 94 2.35 5.67 -3.57
C THR A 94 3.69 5.03 -3.18
N LEU A 95 4.44 4.50 -4.16
CA LEU A 95 5.69 3.79 -3.92
C LEU A 95 6.90 4.73 -3.78
N LEU A 96 6.84 5.96 -4.28
CA LEU A 96 7.86 6.97 -3.98
C LEU A 96 7.97 7.25 -2.48
N ASP A 97 6.84 7.25 -1.78
CA ASP A 97 6.78 7.47 -0.34
C ASP A 97 7.04 6.20 0.48
N ASN A 98 7.16 5.04 -0.19
CA ASN A 98 7.37 3.74 0.45
C ASN A 98 8.45 2.90 -0.28
N PRO A 99 9.73 3.24 -0.12
CA PRO A 99 10.83 2.66 -0.90
C PRO A 99 11.09 1.18 -0.64
N THR A 100 10.48 0.58 0.39
CA THR A 100 10.60 -0.86 0.69
C THR A 100 9.52 -1.71 0.03
N ALA A 101 8.46 -1.08 -0.49
CA ALA A 101 7.38 -1.78 -1.18
C ALA A 101 7.75 -2.05 -2.65
N GLU A 102 7.06 -3.01 -3.23
CA GLU A 102 7.23 -3.43 -4.62
C GLU A 102 5.93 -3.22 -5.40
N LEU A 103 6.05 -3.01 -6.71
CA LEU A 103 4.93 -3.11 -7.63
C LEU A 103 4.85 -4.53 -8.18
N LEU A 104 3.79 -5.24 -7.88
CA LEU A 104 3.48 -6.54 -8.45
C LEU A 104 2.47 -6.37 -9.58
N ILE A 105 2.76 -6.92 -10.76
CA ILE A 105 1.89 -6.89 -11.93
C ILE A 105 1.62 -8.33 -12.33
N ASP A 106 0.39 -8.76 -12.24
CA ASP A 106 0.00 -10.11 -12.60
C ASP A 106 -0.70 -10.14 -13.96
N MET A 107 -0.38 -11.15 -14.78
CA MET A 107 -1.00 -11.44 -16.06
C MET A 107 -0.93 -10.31 -17.10
N ALA A 108 0.16 -9.55 -17.16
CA ALA A 108 0.35 -8.51 -18.18
C ALA A 108 1.02 -9.05 -19.44
N ASP A 109 0.56 -8.56 -20.60
CA ASP A 109 1.21 -8.80 -21.89
C ASP A 109 1.79 -7.50 -22.45
N ASP A 110 3.06 -7.26 -22.20
CA ASP A 110 3.75 -6.05 -22.63
C ASP A 110 3.88 -5.91 -24.16
N ARG A 111 3.66 -6.99 -24.93
CA ARG A 111 3.65 -6.94 -26.41
C ARG A 111 2.57 -6.03 -26.96
N VAL A 112 1.47 -5.88 -26.20
CA VAL A 112 0.33 -5.02 -26.58
C VAL A 112 0.30 -3.69 -25.80
N SER A 113 1.32 -3.43 -24.97
CA SER A 113 1.39 -2.19 -24.19
C SER A 113 1.69 -0.98 -25.09
N PRO A 114 0.89 0.09 -25.04
CA PRO A 114 1.13 1.29 -25.79
C PRO A 114 2.36 2.07 -25.25
N PRO A 115 2.94 3.01 -26.07
CA PRO A 115 4.17 3.71 -25.72
C PRO A 115 4.14 4.50 -24.40
N ASP A 116 3.00 5.03 -24.02
CA ASP A 116 2.80 5.75 -22.76
C ASP A 116 2.93 4.82 -21.55
N ILE A 117 2.37 3.62 -21.59
CA ILE A 117 2.56 2.58 -20.55
C ILE A 117 4.03 2.20 -20.43
N ILE A 118 4.72 1.98 -21.57
CA ILE A 118 6.16 1.70 -21.56
C ILE A 118 6.95 2.85 -20.91
N GLY A 119 6.51 4.09 -21.17
CA GLY A 119 7.07 5.30 -20.55
C GLY A 119 6.95 5.30 -19.03
N ILE A 120 5.78 4.95 -18.50
CA ILE A 120 5.55 4.87 -17.05
C ILE A 120 6.37 3.74 -16.43
N TYR A 121 6.46 2.58 -17.04
CA TYR A 121 7.32 1.50 -16.57
C TYR A 121 8.80 1.91 -16.46
N LYS A 122 9.31 2.67 -17.43
CA LYS A 122 10.65 3.26 -17.35
C LYS A 122 10.78 4.26 -16.21
N LYS A 123 9.78 5.12 -16.01
CA LYS A 123 9.71 6.10 -14.93
C LYS A 123 9.79 5.41 -13.56
N ILE A 124 9.00 4.34 -13.35
CA ILE A 124 8.97 3.55 -12.13
C ILE A 124 10.34 2.92 -11.84
N ARG A 125 10.96 2.29 -12.85
CA ARG A 125 12.31 1.69 -12.69
C ARG A 125 13.38 2.73 -12.41
N ASN A 126 13.36 3.88 -13.10
CA ASN A 126 14.31 4.96 -12.88
C ASN A 126 14.23 5.57 -11.47
N ALA A 127 13.07 5.50 -10.83
CA ALA A 127 12.89 5.87 -9.42
C ALA A 127 13.41 4.81 -8.43
N GLY A 128 13.93 3.68 -8.92
CA GLY A 128 14.43 2.59 -8.07
C GLY A 128 13.33 1.71 -7.45
N ILE A 129 12.08 1.87 -7.89
CA ILE A 129 10.96 1.07 -7.41
C ILE A 129 11.10 -0.35 -7.99
N LYS A 130 11.10 -1.35 -7.11
CA LYS A 130 11.16 -2.75 -7.51
C LYS A 130 9.86 -3.18 -8.18
N MET A 131 9.99 -3.94 -9.25
CA MET A 131 8.86 -4.50 -9.98
C MET A 131 8.99 -6.02 -10.08
N ARG A 132 7.86 -6.72 -10.00
CA ARG A 132 7.77 -8.13 -10.35
C ARG A 132 6.53 -8.37 -11.20
N GLN A 133 6.66 -9.17 -12.24
CA GLN A 133 5.58 -9.39 -13.21
C GLN A 133 5.40 -10.87 -13.51
N THR A 134 4.16 -11.27 -13.76
CA THR A 134 3.86 -12.56 -14.40
C THR A 134 3.44 -12.33 -15.84
N ILE A 135 3.98 -13.16 -16.75
CA ILE A 135 3.77 -13.11 -18.19
C ILE A 135 3.47 -14.51 -18.74
N GLU A 136 2.99 -14.58 -19.97
CA GLU A 136 2.69 -15.83 -20.63
C GLU A 136 3.96 -16.67 -20.87
N GLU A 137 3.87 -17.97 -20.67
CA GLU A 137 4.92 -18.94 -20.99
C GLU A 137 5.34 -18.83 -22.47
N GLY A 138 6.65 -18.69 -22.69
CA GLY A 138 7.25 -18.51 -24.01
C GLY A 138 7.28 -17.04 -24.47
N ASN A 139 6.74 -16.09 -23.71
CA ASN A 139 6.92 -14.68 -23.99
C ASN A 139 8.36 -14.25 -23.66
N THR A 140 9.07 -13.71 -24.64
CA THR A 140 10.45 -13.22 -24.53
C THR A 140 10.56 -11.70 -24.66
N TYR A 141 9.44 -11.00 -24.84
CA TYR A 141 9.40 -9.55 -24.88
C TYR A 141 9.39 -8.99 -23.45
N LEU A 142 10.53 -8.52 -23.01
CA LEU A 142 10.74 -8.05 -21.64
C LEU A 142 11.14 -6.57 -21.65
N LEU A 143 10.46 -5.75 -20.89
CA LEU A 143 10.74 -4.31 -20.74
C LEU A 143 11.74 -4.02 -19.61
N GLY A 144 12.08 -5.02 -18.80
CA GLY A 144 12.97 -4.94 -17.65
C GLY A 144 13.91 -6.15 -17.56
N ALA A 145 14.59 -6.27 -16.41
CA ALA A 145 15.49 -7.39 -16.16
C ALA A 145 14.71 -8.71 -16.05
N THR A 146 15.27 -9.80 -16.56
CA THR A 146 14.64 -11.14 -16.50
C THR A 146 14.27 -11.57 -15.07
N SER A 147 15.00 -11.10 -14.07
CA SER A 147 14.71 -11.38 -12.65
C SER A 147 13.37 -10.83 -12.17
N GLU A 148 12.82 -9.82 -12.86
CA GLU A 148 11.50 -9.23 -12.56
C GLU A 148 10.35 -10.17 -12.97
N TYR A 149 10.59 -11.14 -13.85
CA TYR A 149 9.55 -11.91 -14.52
C TYR A 149 9.40 -13.34 -13.99
N ARG A 150 8.16 -13.83 -14.04
CA ARG A 150 7.79 -15.22 -13.86
C ARG A 150 6.81 -15.61 -14.95
N TRP A 151 6.92 -16.84 -15.45
CA TRP A 151 6.10 -17.34 -16.55
C TRP A 151 4.94 -18.16 -16.05
N VAL A 152 3.75 -17.83 -16.53
CA VAL A 152 2.50 -18.57 -16.27
C VAL A 152 2.21 -19.47 -17.46
N PRO A 153 1.90 -20.76 -17.25
CA PRO A 153 1.54 -21.66 -18.35
C PRO A 153 0.42 -21.08 -19.22
N LYS A 154 0.55 -21.17 -20.55
CA LYS A 154 -0.40 -20.60 -21.52
C LYS A 154 -1.86 -20.90 -21.22
N LYS A 155 -2.17 -22.12 -20.75
CA LYS A 155 -3.55 -22.53 -20.41
C LYS A 155 -4.19 -21.70 -19.28
N PHE A 156 -3.38 -21.04 -18.45
CA PHE A 156 -3.85 -20.21 -17.32
C PHE A 156 -3.71 -18.71 -17.58
N PHE A 157 -2.92 -18.33 -18.58
CA PHE A 157 -2.71 -16.90 -18.89
C PHE A 157 -3.95 -16.30 -19.57
N ARG A 158 -4.36 -15.08 -19.16
CA ARG A 158 -5.58 -14.41 -19.65
C ARG A 158 -5.41 -12.93 -19.98
N ASN A 159 -4.27 -12.34 -19.82
CA ASN A 159 -4.06 -10.90 -19.93
C ASN A 159 -5.09 -10.06 -19.12
N TRP A 160 -5.46 -10.54 -17.96
CA TRP A 160 -6.29 -9.83 -16.99
C TRP A 160 -5.39 -9.23 -15.92
N VAL A 161 -5.01 -7.98 -16.14
CA VAL A 161 -4.00 -7.35 -15.34
C VAL A 161 -4.50 -7.08 -13.91
N MET A 162 -3.73 -7.53 -12.94
CA MET A 162 -3.88 -7.14 -11.56
C MET A 162 -2.62 -6.42 -11.10
N LEU A 163 -2.78 -5.28 -10.39
CA LEU A 163 -1.68 -4.59 -9.73
C LEU A 163 -1.81 -4.74 -8.22
N VAL A 164 -0.69 -4.98 -7.54
CA VAL A 164 -0.62 -4.98 -6.07
C VAL A 164 0.58 -4.16 -5.63
N TYR A 165 0.36 -3.17 -4.78
CA TYR A 165 1.40 -2.32 -4.23
C TYR A 165 0.96 -1.71 -2.90
N ALA A 166 1.87 -1.62 -1.94
CA ALA A 166 1.56 -1.16 -0.59
C ALA A 166 0.25 -1.82 -0.06
N ASP A 167 -0.75 -1.02 0.29
CA ASP A 167 -2.06 -1.47 0.77
C ASP A 167 -3.15 -1.42 -0.32
N THR A 168 -2.75 -1.45 -1.59
CA THR A 168 -3.65 -1.26 -2.74
C THR A 168 -3.63 -2.49 -3.66
N VAL A 169 -4.81 -2.87 -4.12
CA VAL A 169 -5.03 -3.85 -5.19
C VAL A 169 -5.87 -3.20 -6.28
N ILE A 170 -5.44 -3.34 -7.53
CA ILE A 170 -6.22 -2.93 -8.70
C ILE A 170 -6.54 -4.16 -9.54
N LEU A 171 -7.81 -4.37 -9.81
CA LEU A 171 -8.32 -5.47 -10.61
C LEU A 171 -8.88 -4.94 -11.93
N CYS A 172 -8.32 -5.38 -13.05
CA CYS A 172 -8.85 -5.06 -14.37
C CYS A 172 -10.23 -5.72 -14.59
N ILE A 173 -11.19 -4.93 -15.06
CA ILE A 173 -12.48 -5.39 -15.57
C ILE A 173 -12.42 -5.25 -17.09
N SER A 174 -11.76 -6.21 -17.75
CA SER A 174 -11.17 -6.09 -19.07
C SER A 174 -12.12 -5.75 -20.24
N GLU A 175 -13.41 -6.03 -20.14
CA GLU A 175 -14.35 -5.81 -21.26
C GLU A 175 -14.95 -4.41 -21.29
N GLN A 176 -14.66 -3.56 -20.30
CA GLN A 176 -15.35 -2.27 -20.13
C GLN A 176 -14.41 -1.07 -19.97
N ASN A 177 -13.12 -1.19 -20.26
CA ASN A 177 -12.12 -0.15 -19.98
C ASN A 177 -12.24 0.38 -18.54
N ARG A 178 -12.34 -0.53 -17.58
CA ARG A 178 -12.51 -0.24 -16.16
C ARG A 178 -11.59 -1.09 -15.31
N ALA A 179 -11.23 -0.56 -14.17
CA ALA A 179 -10.57 -1.33 -13.12
C ALA A 179 -11.15 -0.96 -11.75
N LEU A 180 -11.19 -1.93 -10.84
CA LEU A 180 -11.57 -1.72 -9.46
C LEU A 180 -10.29 -1.52 -8.65
N LEU A 181 -10.13 -0.33 -8.09
CA LEU A 181 -9.09 -0.02 -7.12
C LEU A 181 -9.63 -0.21 -5.72
N ILE A 182 -8.96 -1.04 -4.94
CA ILE A 182 -9.30 -1.34 -3.55
C ILE A 182 -8.10 -0.96 -2.71
N ASP A 183 -8.26 -0.04 -1.76
CA ASP A 183 -7.20 0.42 -0.88
C ASP A 183 -7.65 0.57 0.57
N ARG A 184 -6.68 0.73 1.47
CA ARG A 184 -6.89 1.07 2.88
C ARG A 184 -6.52 2.51 3.19
N LYS A 185 -6.40 3.37 2.17
CA LYS A 185 -6.12 4.78 2.40
C LYS A 185 -7.31 5.42 3.13
N SER A 186 -7.02 6.28 4.09
CA SER A 186 -8.06 7.06 4.77
C SER A 186 -8.81 7.92 3.75
N VAL A 187 -10.13 7.90 3.81
CA VAL A 187 -10.94 8.89 3.08
C VAL A 187 -10.68 10.23 3.76
N VAL A 188 -10.10 11.16 3.03
CA VAL A 188 -9.96 12.55 3.46
C VAL A 188 -11.28 13.27 3.30
#